data_ce84fcc5ba2643b16869e4b2a953369e
#
_entry.id   ce84fcc5ba2643b16869e4b2a953369e
#
_cell.length_a   1.000
_cell.length_b   1.000
_cell.length_c   1.000
_cell.angle_alpha   90.00
_cell.angle_beta   90.00
_cell.angle_gamma   90.00
#
_symmetry.space_group_name_H-M   'P 1'
#
loop_
_entity.id
_entity.type
_entity.pdbx_description
1 polymer ?
#
loop_
_entity_poly.entity_id
_entity_poly.type
_entity_poly.pdbx_seq_one_letter_code
_entity_poly.pdbx_strand_id
1 'polypeptide(L)'
;MKTLPSKWLIALSALLLSLNLAAAEIIGKVIAVADGDTITVLAPGNRPTKVRLAGIDAPERNQPFGQKSRQHLADLVFGKEVRVSVVDKDRYGRIVGIVYVPLKIPNGEVIVDVDLAQIESGHAWAYRDYLKGLPAGKAGRYVAAEKDAKETKQGLWTDKNPEPPWQWRKDQRSKRQSGAN
;
A
#
# COMPACT_ATOMS: atom_id res chain seq x y z
N MET A 1 -38.70 -53.81 -29.41
CA MET A 1 -37.49 -53.30 -28.73
C MET A 1 -37.50 -51.79 -28.92
N LYS A 2 -37.78 -51.02 -27.90
CA LYS A 2 -37.83 -49.53 -27.94
C LYS A 2 -36.56 -48.97 -27.34
N THR A 3 -35.74 -48.32 -28.10
CA THR A 3 -34.49 -47.63 -27.70
C THR A 3 -34.86 -46.32 -26.94
N LEU A 4 -34.41 -46.17 -25.72
CA LEU A 4 -34.50 -44.94 -24.93
C LEU A 4 -33.58 -43.88 -25.48
N PRO A 5 -34.04 -42.61 -25.58
CA PRO A 5 -33.19 -41.56 -26.10
C PRO A 5 -32.18 -41.07 -25.02
N SER A 6 -30.95 -40.97 -25.41
CA SER A 6 -29.75 -40.56 -24.63
C SER A 6 -29.74 -39.05 -24.35
N LYS A 7 -30.76 -38.50 -23.66
CA LYS A 7 -30.83 -37.06 -23.34
C LYS A 7 -30.43 -36.69 -21.89
N TRP A 8 -29.87 -37.62 -21.13
CA TRP A 8 -29.57 -37.43 -19.71
C TRP A 8 -28.10 -37.32 -19.35
N LEU A 9 -27.20 -37.14 -20.33
CA LEU A 9 -25.74 -37.12 -20.08
C LEU A 9 -25.05 -35.76 -20.27
N ILE A 10 -25.80 -34.64 -20.37
CA ILE A 10 -25.20 -33.30 -20.56
C ILE A 10 -25.50 -32.33 -19.37
N ALA A 11 -25.95 -32.83 -18.24
CA ALA A 11 -26.27 -31.98 -17.08
C ALA A 11 -25.25 -32.03 -15.96
N LEU A 12 -23.99 -32.49 -16.20
CA LEU A 12 -23.03 -32.67 -15.12
C LEU A 12 -21.63 -32.13 -15.45
N SER A 13 -21.52 -30.90 -15.93
CA SER A 13 -20.18 -30.27 -16.05
C SER A 13 -20.17 -28.76 -15.99
N ALA A 14 -21.10 -28.16 -15.26
CA ALA A 14 -21.07 -26.72 -14.99
C ALA A 14 -20.92 -26.45 -13.49
N LEU A 15 -20.17 -27.29 -12.76
CA LEU A 15 -19.60 -26.91 -11.48
C LEU A 15 -18.37 -26.05 -11.80
N LEU A 16 -18.64 -24.80 -12.20
CA LEU A 16 -17.60 -23.78 -12.27
C LEU A 16 -17.01 -23.66 -10.87
N LEU A 17 -15.82 -24.25 -10.67
CA LEU A 17 -14.92 -23.88 -9.61
C LEU A 17 -14.70 -22.38 -9.77
N SER A 18 -15.44 -21.58 -9.04
CA SER A 18 -15.07 -20.19 -8.77
C SER A 18 -13.79 -20.25 -7.95
N LEU A 19 -12.65 -20.33 -8.63
CA LEU A 19 -11.36 -20.04 -8.04
C LEU A 19 -11.44 -18.60 -7.57
N ASN A 20 -11.83 -18.42 -6.30
CA ASN A 20 -11.53 -17.18 -5.60
C ASN A 20 -10.01 -17.07 -5.65
N LEU A 21 -9.50 -16.28 -6.58
CA LEU A 21 -8.13 -15.83 -6.58
C LEU A 21 -8.01 -14.90 -5.37
N ALA A 22 -7.89 -15.49 -4.19
CA ALA A 22 -7.60 -14.75 -2.98
C ALA A 22 -6.29 -14.03 -3.25
N ALA A 23 -6.29 -12.71 -3.18
CA ALA A 23 -5.07 -11.92 -3.26
C ALA A 23 -4.08 -12.50 -2.26
N ALA A 24 -2.84 -12.73 -2.69
CA ALA A 24 -1.81 -13.26 -1.81
C ALA A 24 -1.67 -12.33 -0.60
N GLU A 25 -1.66 -12.91 0.59
CA GLU A 25 -1.63 -12.18 1.84
C GLU A 25 -0.38 -12.51 2.63
N ILE A 26 0.24 -11.51 3.25
CA ILE A 26 1.38 -11.67 4.16
C ILE A 26 0.94 -11.17 5.53
N ILE A 27 1.05 -12.03 6.55
CA ILE A 27 0.80 -11.66 7.94
C ILE A 27 2.13 -11.74 8.66
N GLY A 28 2.47 -10.73 9.47
CA GLY A 28 3.70 -10.74 10.25
C GLY A 28 3.94 -9.45 11.02
N LYS A 29 4.99 -9.46 11.82
CA LYS A 29 5.36 -8.32 12.67
C LYS A 29 6.24 -7.33 11.92
N VAL A 30 5.95 -6.04 12.01
CA VAL A 30 6.81 -4.99 11.46
C VAL A 30 8.06 -4.83 12.33
N ILE A 31 9.23 -5.07 11.73
CA ILE A 31 10.53 -5.02 12.41
C ILE A 31 11.39 -3.82 12.00
N ALA A 32 11.03 -3.13 10.91
CA ALA A 32 11.72 -1.90 10.49
C ALA A 32 10.81 -1.02 9.64
N VAL A 33 11.05 0.30 9.71
CA VAL A 33 10.43 1.33 8.85
C VAL A 33 11.55 2.11 8.19
N ALA A 34 11.67 1.99 6.87
CA ALA A 34 12.77 2.58 6.10
C ALA A 34 12.54 4.08 5.84
N ASP A 35 11.33 4.41 5.40
CA ASP A 35 10.84 5.75 5.05
C ASP A 35 9.32 5.82 5.27
N GLY A 36 8.64 6.83 4.72
CA GLY A 36 7.21 7.05 4.94
C GLY A 36 6.27 6.10 4.18
N ASP A 37 6.79 5.20 3.34
CA ASP A 37 6.00 4.24 2.55
C ASP A 37 6.65 2.85 2.41
N THR A 38 7.71 2.56 3.17
CA THR A 38 8.43 1.28 3.08
C THR A 38 8.70 0.70 4.46
N ILE A 39 8.22 -0.52 4.68
CA ILE A 39 8.39 -1.29 5.92
C ILE A 39 9.09 -2.62 5.65
N THR A 40 9.57 -3.26 6.73
CA THR A 40 10.00 -4.66 6.70
C THR A 40 9.12 -5.47 7.65
N VAL A 41 8.45 -6.48 7.10
CA VAL A 41 7.58 -7.40 7.83
C VAL A 41 8.32 -8.73 8.02
N LEU A 42 8.39 -9.21 9.25
CA LEU A 42 8.88 -10.53 9.57
C LEU A 42 7.72 -11.51 9.47
N ALA A 43 7.67 -12.22 8.36
CA ALA A 43 6.66 -13.26 8.10
C ALA A 43 7.02 -14.57 8.81
N PRO A 44 6.09 -15.55 8.93
CA PRO A 44 6.36 -16.87 9.47
C PRO A 44 7.59 -17.52 8.83
N GLY A 45 8.39 -18.23 9.63
CA GLY A 45 9.68 -18.81 9.21
C GLY A 45 10.85 -17.81 9.21
N ASN A 46 10.74 -16.73 9.98
CA ASN A 46 11.78 -15.69 10.13
C ASN A 46 12.26 -15.10 8.79
N ARG A 47 11.36 -14.87 7.86
CA ARG A 47 11.65 -14.29 6.55
C ARG A 47 11.34 -12.79 6.52
N PRO A 48 12.36 -11.91 6.62
CA PRO A 48 12.16 -10.47 6.47
C PRO A 48 11.72 -10.16 5.03
N THR A 49 10.57 -9.52 4.88
CA THR A 49 10.00 -9.13 3.59
C THR A 49 9.87 -7.62 3.53
N LYS A 50 10.52 -6.98 2.55
CA LYS A 50 10.33 -5.55 2.30
C LYS A 50 9.01 -5.34 1.59
N VAL A 51 8.20 -4.44 2.14
CA VAL A 51 6.88 -4.06 1.64
C VAL A 51 6.89 -2.56 1.37
N ARG A 52 6.54 -2.19 0.13
CA ARG A 52 6.20 -0.83 -0.25
C ARG A 52 4.69 -0.67 -0.20
N LEU A 53 4.20 0.33 0.51
CA LEU A 53 2.80 0.67 0.60
C LEU A 53 2.24 1.01 -0.79
N ALA A 54 1.07 0.47 -1.12
CA ALA A 54 0.52 0.52 -2.46
C ALA A 54 -0.20 1.85 -2.75
N GLY A 55 0.04 2.42 -3.93
CA GLY A 55 -0.68 3.60 -4.40
C GLY A 55 -0.36 4.91 -3.70
N ILE A 56 0.65 4.93 -2.84
CA ILE A 56 1.14 6.14 -2.18
C ILE A 56 2.62 6.40 -2.53
N ASP A 57 3.06 7.65 -2.35
CA ASP A 57 4.46 8.04 -2.43
C ASP A 57 4.75 9.06 -1.32
N ALA A 58 5.66 8.71 -0.43
CA ALA A 58 6.01 9.53 0.73
C ALA A 58 7.29 10.33 0.48
N PRO A 59 7.49 11.46 1.17
CA PRO A 59 8.74 12.20 1.11
C PRO A 59 9.93 11.31 1.45
N GLU A 60 10.99 11.41 0.64
CA GLU A 60 12.26 10.70 0.86
C GLU A 60 12.89 11.10 2.20
N ARG A 61 13.73 10.23 2.78
CA ARG A 61 14.35 10.49 4.10
C ARG A 61 15.03 11.86 4.22
N ASN A 62 15.67 12.31 3.14
CA ASN A 62 16.41 13.57 3.07
C ASN A 62 15.58 14.71 2.46
N GLN A 63 14.34 14.46 2.10
CA GLN A 63 13.41 15.46 1.63
C GLN A 63 12.78 16.18 2.82
N PRO A 64 12.41 17.47 2.70
CA PRO A 64 11.57 18.13 3.70
C PRO A 64 10.36 17.27 4.04
N PHE A 65 10.02 17.17 5.30
CA PHE A 65 8.95 16.33 5.85
C PHE A 65 9.21 14.80 5.85
N GLY A 66 10.28 14.29 5.22
CA GLY A 66 10.55 12.86 5.12
C GLY A 66 10.68 12.14 6.46
N GLN A 67 11.35 12.76 7.44
CA GLN A 67 11.48 12.18 8.78
C GLN A 67 10.13 12.12 9.52
N LYS A 68 9.27 13.14 9.36
CA LYS A 68 7.93 13.17 9.95
C LYS A 68 7.05 12.09 9.34
N SER A 69 7.09 11.93 8.02
CA SER A 69 6.36 10.89 7.32
C SER A 69 6.79 9.48 7.79
N ARG A 70 8.10 9.24 7.88
CA ARG A 70 8.63 7.98 8.42
C ARG A 70 8.19 7.73 9.87
N GLN A 71 8.25 8.75 10.72
CA GLN A 71 7.87 8.62 12.13
C GLN A 71 6.38 8.30 12.26
N HIS A 72 5.51 8.98 11.51
CA HIS A 72 4.07 8.71 11.52
C HIS A 72 3.78 7.25 11.08
N LEU A 73 4.43 6.76 10.03
CA LEU A 73 4.30 5.35 9.64
C LEU A 73 4.79 4.41 10.77
N ALA A 74 5.91 4.73 11.42
CA ALA A 74 6.41 3.93 12.53
C ALA A 74 5.42 3.88 13.70
N ASP A 75 4.81 4.97 14.08
CA ASP A 75 3.81 5.04 15.15
C ASP A 75 2.56 4.19 14.83
N LEU A 76 2.21 4.11 13.56
CA LEU A 76 1.10 3.27 13.10
C LEU A 76 1.43 1.77 13.19
N VAL A 77 2.63 1.34 12.79
CA VAL A 77 2.88 -0.09 12.51
C VAL A 77 4.08 -0.70 13.21
N PHE A 78 5.06 0.04 13.71
CA PHE A 78 6.30 -0.54 14.23
C PHE A 78 6.04 -1.45 15.44
N GLY A 79 6.58 -2.67 15.39
CA GLY A 79 6.41 -3.67 16.43
C GLY A 79 5.04 -4.35 16.47
N LYS A 80 4.07 -3.92 15.63
CA LYS A 80 2.74 -4.52 15.53
C LYS A 80 2.69 -5.62 14.49
N GLU A 81 1.73 -6.53 14.63
CA GLU A 81 1.35 -7.45 13.59
C GLU A 81 0.51 -6.71 12.55
N VAL A 82 0.82 -6.94 11.27
CA VAL A 82 0.10 -6.35 10.14
C VAL A 82 -0.31 -7.43 9.17
N ARG A 83 -1.36 -7.13 8.41
CA ARG A 83 -1.79 -7.89 7.24
C ARG A 83 -1.50 -7.08 5.99
N VAL A 84 -0.79 -7.68 5.04
CA VAL A 84 -0.44 -7.06 3.77
C VAL A 84 -1.19 -7.77 2.66
N SER A 85 -2.14 -7.10 2.04
CA SER A 85 -2.79 -7.56 0.81
C SER A 85 -1.87 -7.26 -0.37
N VAL A 86 -1.29 -8.30 -0.96
CA VAL A 86 -0.31 -8.16 -2.04
C VAL A 86 -1.00 -7.69 -3.32
N VAL A 87 -0.52 -6.60 -3.89
CA VAL A 87 -0.99 -6.03 -5.16
C VAL A 87 -0.04 -6.37 -6.29
N ASP A 88 1.29 -6.25 -6.05
CA ASP A 88 2.31 -6.45 -7.07
C ASP A 88 3.68 -6.75 -6.43
N LYS A 89 4.68 -6.97 -7.25
CA LYS A 89 6.09 -7.04 -6.88
C LYS A 89 6.90 -6.11 -7.78
N ASP A 90 7.61 -5.17 -7.18
CA ASP A 90 8.38 -4.20 -7.95
C ASP A 90 9.69 -4.79 -8.51
N ARG A 91 10.32 -4.03 -9.43
CA ARG A 91 11.59 -4.41 -10.07
C ARG A 91 12.77 -4.53 -9.09
N TYR A 92 12.63 -4.04 -7.86
CA TYR A 92 13.65 -4.15 -6.81
C TYR A 92 13.42 -5.35 -5.88
N GLY A 93 12.38 -6.15 -6.17
CA GLY A 93 12.03 -7.33 -5.41
C GLY A 93 11.19 -7.06 -4.16
N ARG A 94 10.75 -5.80 -3.93
CA ARG A 94 9.83 -5.49 -2.83
C ARG A 94 8.42 -5.93 -3.18
N ILE A 95 7.69 -6.40 -2.19
CA ILE A 95 6.25 -6.58 -2.31
C ILE A 95 5.60 -5.19 -2.34
N VAL A 96 4.70 -4.94 -3.28
CA VAL A 96 3.81 -3.78 -3.27
C VAL A 96 2.48 -4.27 -2.70
N GLY A 97 2.02 -3.68 -1.61
CA GLY A 97 0.82 -4.17 -0.94
C GLY A 97 0.14 -3.12 -0.07
N ILE A 98 -1.15 -3.33 0.14
CA ILE A 98 -1.95 -2.52 1.06
C ILE A 98 -1.76 -3.09 2.46
N VAL A 99 -1.35 -2.23 3.38
CA VAL A 99 -1.03 -2.63 4.75
C VAL A 99 -2.20 -2.32 5.67
N TYR A 100 -2.59 -3.32 6.43
CA TYR A 100 -3.65 -3.21 7.43
C TYR A 100 -3.10 -3.53 8.82
N VAL A 101 -3.45 -2.71 9.79
CA VAL A 101 -3.14 -2.94 11.21
C VAL A 101 -4.42 -3.09 12.02
N PRO A 102 -4.58 -4.19 12.77
CA PRO A 102 -5.68 -4.32 13.70
C PRO A 102 -5.40 -3.46 14.95
N LEU A 103 -6.31 -2.56 15.28
CA LEU A 103 -6.28 -1.78 16.50
C LEU A 103 -7.36 -2.26 17.46
N LYS A 104 -6.96 -2.71 18.64
CA LYS A 104 -7.89 -3.05 19.71
C LYS A 104 -8.49 -1.77 20.31
N ILE A 105 -9.80 -1.73 20.39
CA ILE A 105 -10.58 -0.68 21.04
C ILE A 105 -11.41 -1.31 22.16
N PRO A 106 -11.94 -0.54 23.12
CA PRO A 106 -12.68 -1.09 24.27
C PRO A 106 -13.79 -2.07 23.92
N ASN A 107 -14.47 -1.86 22.78
CA ASN A 107 -15.62 -2.66 22.32
C ASN A 107 -15.32 -3.53 21.12
N GLY A 108 -14.05 -3.90 20.84
CA GLY A 108 -13.71 -4.76 19.69
C GLY A 108 -12.37 -4.45 19.03
N GLU A 109 -12.34 -4.56 17.72
CA GLU A 109 -11.17 -4.30 16.90
C GLU A 109 -11.57 -3.48 15.67
N VAL A 110 -10.73 -2.52 15.29
CA VAL A 110 -10.85 -1.74 14.05
C VAL A 110 -9.66 -2.03 13.17
N ILE A 111 -9.91 -2.31 11.91
CA ILE A 111 -8.86 -2.51 10.91
C ILE A 111 -8.52 -1.16 10.27
N VAL A 112 -7.32 -0.68 10.49
CA VAL A 112 -6.81 0.57 9.90
C VAL A 112 -6.08 0.27 8.60
N ASP A 113 -6.48 0.95 7.53
CA ASP A 113 -5.77 1.02 6.27
C ASP A 113 -4.62 2.01 6.42
N VAL A 114 -3.40 1.51 6.55
CA VAL A 114 -2.19 2.30 6.86
C VAL A 114 -1.82 3.22 5.70
N ASP A 115 -1.99 2.75 4.47
CA ASP A 115 -1.72 3.53 3.25
C ASP A 115 -2.65 4.76 3.20
N LEU A 116 -3.94 4.55 3.47
CA LEU A 116 -4.92 5.63 3.54
C LEU A 116 -4.61 6.59 4.69
N ALA A 117 -4.28 6.09 5.87
CA ALA A 117 -3.95 6.90 7.05
C ALA A 117 -2.75 7.83 6.81
N GLN A 118 -1.73 7.37 6.04
CA GLN A 118 -0.61 8.18 5.62
C GLN A 118 -1.04 9.37 4.73
N ILE A 119 -2.04 9.16 3.86
CA ILE A 119 -2.59 10.23 3.01
C ILE A 119 -3.46 11.19 3.83
N GLU A 120 -4.40 10.67 4.61
CA GLU A 120 -5.36 11.46 5.42
C GLU A 120 -4.65 12.41 6.37
N SER A 121 -3.56 11.95 6.98
CA SER A 121 -2.73 12.74 7.89
C SER A 121 -1.73 13.67 7.18
N GLY A 122 -1.71 13.69 5.84
CA GLY A 122 -0.79 14.51 5.05
C GLY A 122 0.66 14.06 5.16
N HIS A 123 0.93 12.75 5.28
CA HIS A 123 2.29 12.20 5.33
C HIS A 123 2.72 11.50 4.03
N ALA A 124 1.81 11.36 3.06
CA ALA A 124 2.09 10.85 1.73
C ALA A 124 1.18 11.47 0.67
N TRP A 125 1.60 11.40 -0.59
CA TRP A 125 0.77 11.68 -1.77
C TRP A 125 0.04 10.42 -2.22
N ALA A 126 -1.18 10.56 -2.77
CA ALA A 126 -1.79 9.53 -3.59
C ALA A 126 -1.05 9.48 -4.93
N TYR A 127 -0.32 8.39 -5.20
CA TYR A 127 0.55 8.27 -6.36
C TYR A 127 -0.24 7.85 -7.61
N ARG A 128 -0.69 8.84 -8.39
CA ARG A 128 -1.66 8.69 -9.49
C ARG A 128 -1.31 7.58 -10.48
N ASP A 129 -0.03 7.44 -10.83
CA ASP A 129 0.43 6.45 -11.82
C ASP A 129 0.24 4.99 -11.36
N TYR A 130 0.16 4.78 -10.05
CA TYR A 130 0.07 3.46 -9.43
C TYR A 130 -1.30 3.16 -8.79
N LEU A 131 -2.29 4.05 -8.96
CA LEU A 131 -3.63 3.82 -8.44
C LEU A 131 -4.43 2.78 -9.22
N LYS A 132 -4.12 2.57 -10.51
CA LYS A 132 -4.87 1.66 -11.40
C LYS A 132 -4.83 0.20 -10.97
N GLY A 133 -3.75 -0.21 -10.28
CA GLY A 133 -3.58 -1.57 -9.76
C GLY A 133 -4.28 -1.85 -8.44
N LEU A 134 -4.88 -0.84 -7.81
CA LEU A 134 -5.55 -0.99 -6.53
C LEU A 134 -6.93 -1.65 -6.68
N PRO A 135 -7.42 -2.35 -5.64
CA PRO A 135 -8.79 -2.86 -5.59
C PRO A 135 -9.83 -1.76 -5.85
N ALA A 136 -10.99 -2.18 -6.37
CA ALA A 136 -12.08 -1.28 -6.70
C ALA A 136 -12.44 -0.32 -5.55
N GLY A 137 -12.63 0.97 -5.89
CA GLY A 137 -12.97 2.02 -4.94
C GLY A 137 -11.79 2.61 -4.15
N LYS A 138 -10.64 1.92 -4.02
CA LYS A 138 -9.51 2.43 -3.25
C LYS A 138 -8.88 3.68 -3.89
N ALA A 139 -8.67 3.66 -5.19
CA ALA A 139 -8.10 4.80 -5.91
C ALA A 139 -8.89 6.10 -5.65
N GLY A 140 -10.22 6.04 -5.73
CA GLY A 140 -11.08 7.19 -5.44
C GLY A 140 -10.96 7.69 -4.00
N ARG A 141 -10.89 6.76 -3.04
CA ARG A 141 -10.70 7.10 -1.61
C ARG A 141 -9.37 7.80 -1.36
N TYR A 142 -8.27 7.32 -1.95
CA TYR A 142 -6.94 7.92 -1.79
C TYR A 142 -6.89 9.34 -2.38
N VAL A 143 -7.52 9.53 -3.55
CA VAL A 143 -7.63 10.86 -4.19
C VAL A 143 -8.45 11.83 -3.33
N ALA A 144 -9.57 11.38 -2.78
CA ALA A 144 -10.42 12.19 -1.91
C ALA A 144 -9.67 12.54 -0.60
N ALA A 145 -9.04 11.58 0.04
CA ALA A 145 -8.28 11.78 1.27
C ALA A 145 -7.13 12.79 1.08
N GLU A 146 -6.40 12.72 -0.05
CA GLU A 146 -5.37 13.72 -0.35
C GLU A 146 -5.96 15.12 -0.54
N LYS A 147 -7.12 15.24 -1.21
CA LYS A 147 -7.81 16.50 -1.38
C LYS A 147 -8.19 17.09 -0.02
N ASP A 148 -8.79 16.29 0.85
CA ASP A 148 -9.22 16.72 2.19
C ASP A 148 -8.02 17.12 3.06
N ALA A 149 -6.91 16.36 3.00
CA ALA A 149 -5.68 16.69 3.70
C ALA A 149 -5.08 18.02 3.23
N LYS A 150 -5.15 18.33 1.92
CA LYS A 150 -4.73 19.61 1.34
C LYS A 150 -5.60 20.77 1.82
N GLU A 151 -6.91 20.61 1.79
CA GLU A 151 -7.87 21.65 2.18
C GLU A 151 -7.76 21.98 3.66
N THR A 152 -7.51 20.96 4.49
CA THR A 152 -7.34 21.10 5.94
C THR A 152 -5.89 21.35 6.37
N LYS A 153 -4.96 21.46 5.41
CA LYS A 153 -3.52 21.73 5.63
C LYS A 153 -2.88 20.73 6.60
N GLN A 154 -3.18 19.43 6.43
CA GLN A 154 -2.59 18.39 7.24
C GLN A 154 -1.12 18.13 6.85
N GLY A 155 -0.30 17.87 7.84
CA GLY A 155 1.06 17.36 7.66
C GLY A 155 1.91 18.19 6.69
N LEU A 156 2.37 17.59 5.60
CA LEU A 156 3.19 18.24 4.56
C LEU A 156 2.47 19.38 3.84
N TRP A 157 1.12 19.39 3.86
CA TRP A 157 0.30 20.42 3.23
C TRP A 157 0.24 21.73 4.01
N THR A 158 0.92 21.83 5.16
CA THR A 158 1.20 23.11 5.84
C THR A 158 2.23 23.94 5.07
N ASP A 159 3.07 23.29 4.25
CA ASP A 159 3.96 23.99 3.33
C ASP A 159 3.14 24.62 2.18
N LYS A 160 3.57 25.79 1.73
CA LYS A 160 2.92 26.48 0.61
C LYS A 160 3.15 25.77 -0.73
N ASN A 161 4.31 25.12 -0.89
CA ASN A 161 4.72 24.44 -2.12
C ASN A 161 5.41 23.11 -1.78
N PRO A 162 4.69 22.11 -1.28
CA PRO A 162 5.28 20.83 -0.96
C PRO A 162 5.74 20.14 -2.24
N GLU A 163 7.02 19.79 -2.30
CA GLU A 163 7.59 19.11 -3.45
C GLU A 163 7.23 17.63 -3.46
N PRO A 164 6.66 17.09 -4.56
CA PRO A 164 6.35 15.65 -4.65
C PRO A 164 7.62 14.79 -4.67
N PRO A 165 7.60 13.58 -4.06
CA PRO A 165 8.78 12.71 -3.99
C PRO A 165 9.34 12.32 -5.35
N TRP A 166 8.50 12.09 -6.36
CA TRP A 166 8.95 11.78 -7.73
C TRP A 166 9.69 12.95 -8.37
N GLN A 167 9.31 14.21 -8.09
CA GLN A 167 10.03 15.38 -8.56
C GLN A 167 11.36 15.52 -7.84
N TRP A 168 11.36 15.42 -6.50
CA TRP A 168 12.58 15.39 -5.69
C TRP A 168 13.60 14.37 -6.20
N ARG A 169 13.19 13.13 -6.46
CA ARG A 169 14.07 12.09 -7.03
C ARG A 169 14.63 12.46 -8.39
N LYS A 170 13.83 13.11 -9.24
CA LYS A 170 14.28 13.60 -10.55
C LYS A 170 15.35 14.66 -10.39
N ASP A 171 15.13 15.63 -9.52
CA ASP A 171 16.04 16.76 -9.29
C ASP A 171 17.36 16.29 -8.65
N GLN A 172 17.30 15.35 -7.70
CA GLN A 172 18.51 14.76 -7.13
C GLN A 172 19.35 14.00 -8.17
N ARG A 173 18.72 13.31 -9.12
CA ARG A 173 19.44 12.65 -10.22
C ARG A 173 20.12 13.65 -11.13
N SER A 174 19.43 14.72 -11.52
CA SER A 174 20.01 15.79 -12.36
C SER A 174 21.21 16.47 -11.70
N LYS A 175 21.09 16.79 -10.41
CA LYS A 175 22.21 17.36 -9.62
C LYS A 175 23.43 16.45 -9.55
N ARG A 176 23.25 15.15 -9.41
CA ARG A 176 24.34 14.17 -9.41
C ARG A 176 25.04 14.08 -10.77
N GLN A 177 24.28 14.18 -11.86
CA GLN A 177 24.82 14.15 -13.22
C GLN A 177 25.60 15.43 -13.56
N SER A 178 25.12 16.60 -13.13
CA SER A 178 25.78 17.89 -13.36
C SER A 178 27.00 18.13 -12.45
N GLY A 179 27.06 17.50 -11.28
CA GLY A 179 28.22 17.60 -10.37
C GLY A 179 29.32 16.55 -10.61
N ALA A 180 29.13 15.66 -11.58
CA ALA A 180 30.11 14.63 -11.98
C ALA A 180 30.96 15.03 -13.21
N ASN A 181 30.76 16.24 -13.74
CA ASN A 181 31.58 16.90 -14.76
C ASN A 181 32.43 18.01 -14.12
#